data_84b81ca20e4676a7bde263141344b628
#
_entry.id   84b81ca20e4676a7bde263141344b628
#
_cell.length_a   1.000
_cell.length_b   1.000
_cell.length_c   1.000
_cell.angle_alpha   90.00
_cell.angle_beta   90.00
_cell.angle_gamma   90.00
#
_symmetry.space_group_name_H-M   'P 1'
#
loop_
_entity.id
_entity.type
_entity.pdbx_description
1 polymer ?
#
loop_
_entity_poly.entity_id
_entity_poly.type
_entity_poly.pdbx_seq_one_letter_code
_entity_poly.pdbx_strand_id
1 'polypeptide(L)'
;MRTTDLLTVGEIARRSGFAESAIRYYEGLGLLAADRTAGNQRRFERGTLRRLAFIRAARNVGLSLNEVAEALSSLPAGRTPTRADWSRLSRGWRHRLDEQIEALTALRDGLDSCIGCGCLSLQRCAISNPADTARAGGPGAAYLPPGLRRDDSRLASAR
;
A
#
# COMPACT_ATOMS: atom_id res chain seq x y z
N MET A 1 20.99 -14.49 -19.43
CA MET A 1 21.12 -13.18 -18.77
C MET A 1 21.30 -13.43 -17.29
N ARG A 2 22.48 -13.14 -16.74
CA ARG A 2 22.83 -13.49 -15.35
C ARG A 2 22.06 -12.60 -14.37
N THR A 3 21.55 -13.18 -13.28
CA THR A 3 20.78 -12.51 -12.20
C THR A 3 21.67 -11.54 -11.38
N THR A 4 22.94 -11.54 -11.62
CA THR A 4 24.01 -10.84 -10.86
C THR A 4 24.47 -9.52 -11.48
N ASP A 5 23.76 -9.00 -12.49
CA ASP A 5 24.11 -7.68 -13.03
C ASP A 5 23.75 -6.61 -11.99
N LEU A 6 24.78 -6.04 -11.38
CA LEU A 6 24.65 -4.95 -10.43
C LEU A 6 24.34 -3.64 -11.19
N LEU A 7 23.25 -3.00 -10.81
CA LEU A 7 22.77 -1.78 -11.42
C LEU A 7 23.08 -0.56 -10.54
N THR A 8 23.36 0.57 -11.15
CA THR A 8 23.47 1.85 -10.45
C THR A 8 22.09 2.36 -10.01
N VAL A 9 22.06 3.33 -9.09
CA VAL A 9 20.79 3.96 -8.67
C VAL A 9 20.07 4.60 -9.86
N GLY A 10 20.81 5.26 -10.78
CA GLY A 10 20.24 5.87 -11.97
C GLY A 10 19.64 4.84 -12.95
N GLU A 11 20.28 3.67 -13.12
CA GLU A 11 19.74 2.60 -13.95
C GLU A 11 18.48 1.98 -13.35
N ILE A 12 18.46 1.77 -12.01
CA ILE A 12 17.27 1.32 -11.31
C ILE A 12 16.14 2.36 -11.44
N ALA A 13 16.43 3.64 -11.26
CA ALA A 13 15.47 4.73 -11.38
C ALA A 13 14.83 4.75 -12.77
N ARG A 14 15.67 4.77 -13.82
CA ARG A 14 15.20 4.77 -15.21
C ARG A 14 14.33 3.54 -15.53
N ARG A 15 14.73 2.35 -15.06
CA ARG A 15 14.04 1.09 -15.39
C ARG A 15 12.79 0.86 -14.58
N SER A 16 12.74 1.33 -13.33
CA SER A 16 11.59 1.19 -12.45
C SER A 16 10.60 2.35 -12.56
N GLY A 17 11.05 3.51 -13.07
CA GLY A 17 10.29 4.75 -13.10
C GLY A 17 10.09 5.39 -11.71
N PHE A 18 10.92 5.02 -10.72
CA PHE A 18 10.99 5.72 -9.43
C PHE A 18 12.07 6.80 -9.49
N ALA A 19 11.85 7.90 -8.75
CA ALA A 19 12.90 8.87 -8.51
C ALA A 19 14.06 8.25 -7.70
N GLU A 20 15.31 8.67 -7.95
CA GLU A 20 16.46 8.19 -7.19
C GLU A 20 16.32 8.44 -5.69
N SER A 21 15.71 9.57 -5.29
CA SER A 21 15.43 9.90 -3.90
C SER A 21 14.51 8.87 -3.24
N ALA A 22 13.48 8.40 -3.94
CA ALA A 22 12.58 7.37 -3.44
C ALA A 22 13.31 6.02 -3.27
N ILE A 23 14.20 5.67 -4.20
CA ILE A 23 15.00 4.43 -4.11
C ILE A 23 15.93 4.48 -2.89
N ARG A 24 16.61 5.60 -2.66
CA ARG A 24 17.46 5.81 -1.48
C ARG A 24 16.66 5.78 -0.18
N TYR A 25 15.47 6.35 -0.18
CA TYR A 25 14.55 6.31 0.96
C TYR A 25 14.11 4.87 1.27
N TYR A 26 13.74 4.08 0.27
CA TYR A 26 13.36 2.68 0.46
C TYR A 26 14.55 1.80 0.90
N GLU A 27 15.76 2.09 0.44
CA GLU A 27 16.97 1.44 0.95
C GLU A 27 17.19 1.78 2.43
N GLY A 28 17.04 3.06 2.81
CA GLY A 28 17.14 3.51 4.19
C GLY A 28 16.10 2.87 5.13
N LEU A 29 14.92 2.52 4.62
CA LEU A 29 13.89 1.78 5.34
C LEU A 29 14.10 0.25 5.35
N GLY A 30 15.17 -0.26 4.72
CA GLY A 30 15.43 -1.69 4.62
C GLY A 30 14.53 -2.45 3.64
N LEU A 31 13.69 -1.76 2.84
CA LEU A 31 12.85 -2.36 1.82
C LEU A 31 13.66 -2.87 0.63
N LEU A 32 14.79 -2.24 0.35
CA LEU A 32 15.74 -2.58 -0.69
C LEU A 32 17.12 -2.81 -0.07
N ALA A 33 17.86 -3.78 -0.61
CA ALA A 33 19.26 -3.98 -0.29
C ALA A 33 20.13 -3.39 -1.40
N ALA A 34 21.21 -2.73 -1.02
CA ALA A 34 22.25 -2.25 -1.93
C ALA A 34 23.62 -2.69 -1.44
N ASP A 35 24.46 -3.16 -2.34
CA ASP A 35 25.88 -3.32 -2.11
C ASP A 35 26.59 -1.99 -2.29
N ARG A 36 27.79 -1.85 -1.73
CA ARG A 36 28.65 -0.68 -1.94
C ARG A 36 29.94 -1.07 -2.61
N THR A 37 30.30 -0.32 -3.62
CA THR A 37 31.63 -0.45 -4.24
C THR A 37 32.71 0.11 -3.32
N ALA A 38 33.99 -0.17 -3.65
CA ALA A 38 35.15 0.43 -2.95
C ALA A 38 35.10 1.97 -2.91
N GLY A 39 34.46 2.62 -3.92
CA GLY A 39 34.21 4.06 -3.96
C GLY A 39 32.89 4.47 -3.28
N ASN A 40 32.33 3.65 -2.38
CA ASN A 40 31.10 3.90 -1.61
C ASN A 40 29.85 4.16 -2.47
N GLN A 41 29.85 3.75 -3.74
CA GLN A 41 28.68 3.87 -4.62
C GLN A 41 27.73 2.70 -4.44
N ARG A 42 26.42 3.00 -4.37
CA ARG A 42 25.37 1.99 -4.26
C ARG A 42 25.26 1.17 -5.55
N ARG A 43 25.13 -0.13 -5.38
CA ARG A 43 24.86 -1.10 -6.44
C ARG A 43 23.69 -1.98 -6.01
N PHE A 44 22.75 -2.21 -6.91
CA PHE A 44 21.55 -2.97 -6.67
C PHE A 44 21.52 -4.20 -7.56
N GLU A 45 21.15 -5.33 -7.00
CA GLU A 45 20.86 -6.50 -7.80
C GLU A 45 19.67 -6.24 -8.73
N ARG A 46 19.65 -6.86 -9.88
CA ARG A 46 18.53 -6.78 -10.84
C ARG A 46 17.18 -7.19 -10.21
N GLY A 47 17.18 -8.10 -9.23
CA GLY A 47 16.01 -8.50 -8.46
C GLY A 47 15.31 -7.35 -7.75
N THR A 48 16.00 -6.27 -7.45
CA THR A 48 15.46 -5.04 -6.86
C THR A 48 14.34 -4.43 -7.70
N LEU A 49 14.37 -4.58 -9.02
CA LEU A 49 13.29 -4.10 -9.91
C LEU A 49 11.95 -4.78 -9.60
N ARG A 50 11.95 -6.06 -9.23
CA ARG A 50 10.72 -6.76 -8.81
C ARG A 50 10.22 -6.25 -7.47
N ARG A 51 11.12 -5.98 -6.52
CA ARG A 51 10.74 -5.39 -5.23
C ARG A 51 10.11 -4.01 -5.42
N LEU A 52 10.69 -3.17 -6.28
CA LEU A 52 10.13 -1.86 -6.63
C LEU A 52 8.76 -1.97 -7.32
N ALA A 53 8.60 -2.90 -8.27
CA ALA A 53 7.29 -3.14 -8.90
C ALA A 53 6.23 -3.57 -7.86
N PHE A 54 6.62 -4.42 -6.91
CA PHE A 54 5.76 -4.83 -5.80
C PHE A 54 5.41 -3.66 -4.88
N ILE A 55 6.39 -2.85 -4.47
CA ILE A 55 6.16 -1.64 -3.65
C ILE A 55 5.16 -0.72 -4.35
N ARG A 56 5.31 -0.49 -5.67
CA ARG A 56 4.38 0.35 -6.43
C ARG A 56 2.97 -0.22 -6.41
N ALA A 57 2.80 -1.52 -6.73
CA ALA A 57 1.49 -2.17 -6.73
C ALA A 57 0.83 -2.06 -5.35
N ALA A 58 1.59 -2.34 -4.28
CA ALA A 58 1.15 -2.25 -2.90
C ALA A 58 0.66 -0.84 -2.53
N ARG A 59 1.45 0.17 -2.88
CA ARG A 59 1.11 1.58 -2.62
C ARG A 59 -0.12 2.03 -3.39
N ASN A 60 -0.28 1.56 -4.62
CA ASN A 60 -1.45 1.90 -5.46
C ASN A 60 -2.76 1.36 -4.87
N VAL A 61 -2.72 0.24 -4.16
CA VAL A 61 -3.88 -0.32 -3.45
C VAL A 61 -3.96 0.12 -1.98
N GLY A 62 -3.20 1.15 -1.60
CA GLY A 62 -3.33 1.81 -0.30
C GLY A 62 -2.56 1.17 0.86
N LEU A 63 -1.67 0.19 0.62
CA LEU A 63 -0.84 -0.34 1.70
C LEU A 63 0.14 0.71 2.21
N SER A 64 0.34 0.74 3.52
CA SER A 64 1.39 1.50 4.18
C SER A 64 2.77 0.90 3.89
N LEU A 65 3.83 1.68 4.05
CA LEU A 65 5.20 1.16 3.88
C LEU A 65 5.55 0.09 4.92
N ASN A 66 4.99 0.14 6.12
CA ASN A 66 5.19 -0.89 7.14
C ASN A 66 4.59 -2.23 6.70
N GLU A 67 3.37 -2.24 6.16
CA GLU A 67 2.75 -3.45 5.61
C GLU A 67 3.52 -4.00 4.42
N VAL A 68 4.06 -3.11 3.58
CA VAL A 68 4.95 -3.51 2.47
C VAL A 68 6.23 -4.13 3.00
N ALA A 69 6.84 -3.58 4.05
CA ALA A 69 8.04 -4.10 4.68
C ALA A 69 7.79 -5.50 5.26
N GLU A 70 6.69 -5.67 6.00
CA GLU A 70 6.28 -6.96 6.54
C GLU A 70 6.06 -8.00 5.44
N ALA A 71 5.36 -7.65 4.38
CA ALA A 71 5.16 -8.54 3.24
C ALA A 71 6.49 -8.94 2.59
N LEU A 72 7.39 -7.98 2.33
CA LEU A 72 8.69 -8.23 1.73
C LEU A 72 9.63 -9.05 2.64
N SER A 73 9.49 -8.96 3.97
CA SER A 73 10.27 -9.75 4.93
C SER A 73 9.99 -11.25 4.84
N SER A 74 8.81 -11.64 4.33
CA SER A 74 8.46 -13.04 4.08
C SER A 74 9.22 -13.66 2.90
N LEU A 75 9.90 -12.84 2.09
CA LEU A 75 10.74 -13.33 0.99
C LEU A 75 12.09 -13.79 1.52
N PRO A 76 12.68 -14.84 0.91
CA PRO A 76 14.00 -15.33 1.34
C PRO A 76 15.08 -14.25 1.18
N ALA A 77 15.89 -14.06 2.22
CA ALA A 77 17.01 -13.12 2.23
C ALA A 77 18.27 -13.69 1.55
N GLY A 78 18.49 -15.01 1.65
CA GLY A 78 19.74 -15.65 1.20
C GLY A 78 19.77 -16.06 -0.28
N ARG A 79 18.72 -15.80 -1.05
CA ARG A 79 18.62 -16.11 -2.48
C ARG A 79 17.65 -15.21 -3.21
N THR A 80 17.77 -15.12 -4.51
CA THR A 80 16.79 -14.43 -5.35
C THR A 80 15.40 -15.10 -5.20
N PRO A 81 14.34 -14.35 -4.85
CA PRO A 81 12.99 -14.89 -4.74
C PRO A 81 12.51 -15.49 -6.06
N THR A 82 11.95 -16.69 -6.00
CA THR A 82 11.38 -17.40 -7.14
C THR A 82 9.97 -16.92 -7.46
N ARG A 83 9.42 -17.39 -8.59
CA ARG A 83 8.01 -17.17 -8.92
C ARG A 83 7.07 -17.71 -7.84
N ALA A 84 7.41 -18.85 -7.22
CA ALA A 84 6.61 -19.45 -6.15
C ALA A 84 6.59 -18.57 -4.89
N ASP A 85 7.72 -17.95 -4.52
CA ASP A 85 7.80 -17.04 -3.39
C ASP A 85 6.90 -15.81 -3.63
N TRP A 86 6.98 -15.21 -4.81
CA TRP A 86 6.12 -14.10 -5.19
C TRP A 86 4.64 -14.48 -5.24
N SER A 87 4.31 -15.67 -5.74
CA SER A 87 2.92 -16.16 -5.76
C SER A 87 2.37 -16.38 -4.36
N ARG A 88 3.19 -16.85 -3.42
CA ARG A 88 2.81 -17.03 -2.01
C ARG A 88 2.49 -15.68 -1.37
N LEU A 89 3.34 -14.70 -1.56
CA LEU A 89 3.15 -13.34 -1.09
C LEU A 89 1.87 -12.71 -1.67
N SER A 90 1.64 -12.85 -2.97
CA SER A 90 0.46 -12.31 -3.65
C SER A 90 -0.85 -12.95 -3.19
N ARG A 91 -0.84 -14.24 -2.78
CA ARG A 91 -2.04 -14.89 -2.24
C ARG A 91 -2.50 -14.30 -0.92
N GLY A 92 -1.57 -13.91 -0.05
CA GLY A 92 -1.89 -13.23 1.21
C GLY A 92 -2.60 -11.88 1.00
N TRP A 93 -2.42 -11.28 -0.17
CA TRP A 93 -3.06 -10.00 -0.47
C TRP A 93 -4.44 -10.11 -1.10
N ARG A 94 -4.78 -11.24 -1.68
CA ARG A 94 -6.06 -11.41 -2.37
C ARG A 94 -7.22 -11.10 -1.44
N HIS A 95 -7.24 -11.71 -0.26
CA HIS A 95 -8.29 -11.48 0.74
C HIS A 95 -8.45 -9.98 1.04
N ARG A 96 -7.34 -9.29 1.31
CA ARG A 96 -7.36 -7.86 1.59
C ARG A 96 -7.89 -7.02 0.40
N LEU A 97 -7.51 -7.39 -0.83
CA LEU A 97 -8.02 -6.72 -2.03
C LEU A 97 -9.52 -6.95 -2.21
N ASP A 98 -10.00 -8.16 -1.93
CA ASP A 98 -11.41 -8.50 -1.98
C ASP A 98 -12.19 -7.67 -0.93
N GLU A 99 -11.70 -7.57 0.30
CA GLU A 99 -12.29 -6.70 1.35
C GLU A 99 -12.33 -5.23 0.92
N GLN A 100 -11.27 -4.71 0.28
CA GLN A 100 -11.27 -3.34 -0.22
C GLN A 100 -12.25 -3.14 -1.37
N ILE A 101 -12.39 -4.10 -2.27
CA ILE A 101 -13.36 -4.06 -3.37
C ILE A 101 -14.78 -4.03 -2.80
N GLU A 102 -15.09 -4.89 -1.84
CA GLU A 102 -16.39 -4.91 -1.16
C GLU A 102 -16.67 -3.57 -0.47
N ALA A 103 -15.70 -3.03 0.27
CA ALA A 103 -15.84 -1.76 0.98
C ALA A 103 -16.05 -0.58 0.01
N LEU A 104 -15.30 -0.52 -1.11
CA LEU A 104 -15.47 0.51 -2.13
C LEU A 104 -16.79 0.36 -2.87
N THR A 105 -17.25 -0.86 -3.13
CA THR A 105 -18.55 -1.14 -3.74
C THR A 105 -19.67 -0.65 -2.83
N ALA A 106 -19.64 -0.98 -1.55
CA ALA A 106 -20.61 -0.52 -0.57
C ALA A 106 -20.63 1.01 -0.45
N LEU A 107 -19.46 1.65 -0.49
CA LEU A 107 -19.37 3.11 -0.48
C LEU A 107 -20.02 3.72 -1.75
N ARG A 108 -19.69 3.19 -2.93
CA ARG A 108 -20.28 3.64 -4.21
C ARG A 108 -21.79 3.54 -4.16
N ASP A 109 -22.32 2.39 -3.77
CA ASP A 109 -23.76 2.13 -3.75
C ASP A 109 -24.47 2.98 -2.68
N GLY A 110 -23.80 3.26 -1.56
CA GLY A 110 -24.26 4.19 -0.53
C GLY A 110 -24.30 5.65 -1.03
N LEU A 111 -23.33 6.08 -1.83
CA LEU A 111 -23.32 7.42 -2.43
C LEU A 111 -24.47 7.61 -3.41
N ASP A 112 -24.74 6.62 -4.24
CA ASP A 112 -25.87 6.69 -5.20
C ASP A 112 -27.20 6.84 -4.48
N SER A 113 -27.40 6.14 -3.37
CA SER A 113 -28.60 6.27 -2.55
C SER A 113 -28.74 7.63 -1.86
N CYS A 114 -27.63 8.20 -1.37
CA CYS A 114 -27.61 9.54 -0.77
C CYS A 114 -27.82 10.67 -1.79
N ILE A 115 -27.23 10.55 -2.96
CA ILE A 115 -27.38 11.53 -4.05
C ILE A 115 -28.79 11.46 -4.63
N GLY A 116 -29.37 10.28 -4.76
CA GLY A 116 -30.70 10.08 -5.31
C GLY A 116 -31.84 10.68 -4.48
N CYS A 117 -31.70 10.78 -3.16
CA CYS A 117 -32.72 11.37 -2.30
C CYS A 117 -32.56 12.89 -2.09
N GLY A 118 -31.47 13.50 -2.57
CA GLY A 118 -31.21 14.94 -2.44
C GLY A 118 -31.00 15.46 -1.01
N CYS A 119 -31.01 14.61 0.01
CA CYS A 119 -30.72 15.01 1.38
C CYS A 119 -29.20 14.99 1.63
N LEU A 120 -28.57 16.14 1.64
CA LEU A 120 -27.14 16.30 1.96
C LEU A 120 -26.83 16.23 3.47
N SER A 121 -27.81 15.98 4.32
CA SER A 121 -27.64 15.94 5.76
C SER A 121 -27.37 14.52 6.25
N LEU A 122 -26.11 14.16 6.40
CA LEU A 122 -25.68 12.90 7.02
C LEU A 122 -26.16 12.72 8.47
N GLN A 123 -26.48 13.83 9.17
CA GLN A 123 -26.98 13.82 10.55
C GLN A 123 -28.49 13.53 10.67
N ARG A 124 -29.26 13.75 9.61
CA ARG A 124 -30.72 13.62 9.61
C ARG A 124 -31.27 12.67 8.54
N CYS A 125 -30.44 11.88 7.91
CA CYS A 125 -30.88 10.95 6.90
C CYS A 125 -31.71 9.81 7.52
N ALA A 126 -33.02 9.85 7.32
CA ALA A 126 -33.96 8.86 7.86
C ALA A 126 -33.72 7.45 7.28
N ILE A 127 -33.09 7.34 6.11
CA ILE A 127 -32.81 6.06 5.43
C ILE A 127 -31.46 5.49 5.89
N SER A 128 -30.42 6.33 5.93
CA SER A 128 -29.06 5.86 6.25
C SER A 128 -28.66 6.10 7.71
N ASN A 129 -29.33 7.02 8.42
CA ASN A 129 -29.07 7.32 9.83
C ASN A 129 -30.36 7.69 10.60
N PRO A 130 -31.30 6.77 10.71
CA PRO A 130 -32.52 7.03 11.47
C PRO A 130 -32.16 7.36 12.92
N ALA A 131 -32.67 8.50 13.41
CA ALA A 131 -32.44 8.98 14.78
C ALA A 131 -30.97 9.19 15.19
N ASP A 132 -30.07 9.45 14.24
CA ASP A 132 -28.64 9.67 14.48
C ASP A 132 -27.94 8.52 15.23
N THR A 133 -28.33 7.31 14.92
CA THR A 133 -27.78 6.08 15.53
C THR A 133 -26.27 5.92 15.28
N ALA A 134 -25.72 6.53 14.23
CA ALA A 134 -24.29 6.51 13.94
C ALA A 134 -23.44 7.18 15.03
N ARG A 135 -24.01 8.09 15.79
CA ARG A 135 -23.34 8.73 16.93
C ARG A 135 -22.84 7.72 17.96
N ALA A 136 -23.54 6.58 18.09
CA ALA A 136 -23.13 5.49 18.97
C ALA A 136 -21.84 4.77 18.49
N GLY A 137 -21.51 4.90 17.22
CA GLY A 137 -20.31 4.31 16.62
C GLY A 137 -19.00 5.07 16.88
N GLY A 138 -19.07 6.20 17.63
CA GLY A 138 -17.91 7.02 17.97
C GLY A 138 -17.63 8.15 16.93
N PRO A 139 -16.58 8.94 17.16
CA PRO A 139 -16.21 10.04 16.27
C PRO A 139 -15.68 9.51 14.93
N GLY A 140 -15.92 10.27 13.88
CA GLY A 140 -15.43 9.98 12.53
C GLY A 140 -16.50 9.48 11.58
N ALA A 141 -16.08 8.86 10.47
CA ALA A 141 -16.96 8.41 9.41
C ALA A 141 -17.60 7.04 9.74
N ALA A 142 -18.51 7.02 10.73
CA ALA A 142 -19.11 5.79 11.26
C ALA A 142 -19.84 4.94 10.19
N TYR A 143 -20.23 5.54 9.06
CA TYR A 143 -20.86 4.85 7.93
C TYR A 143 -19.90 4.21 6.95
N LEU A 144 -18.64 4.62 6.96
CA LEU A 144 -17.68 3.98 6.09
C LEU A 144 -17.45 2.54 6.58
N PRO A 145 -17.41 1.57 5.66
CA PRO A 145 -16.94 0.23 5.97
C PRO A 145 -15.62 0.26 6.75
N PRO A 146 -15.41 -0.64 7.71
CA PRO A 146 -14.19 -0.63 8.56
C PRO A 146 -12.88 -0.52 7.77
N GLY A 147 -12.78 -1.15 6.60
CA GLY A 147 -11.61 -1.08 5.72
C GLY A 147 -11.35 0.28 5.07
N LEU A 148 -12.32 1.20 5.09
CA LEU A 148 -12.20 2.56 4.56
C LEU A 148 -12.15 3.63 5.66
N ARG A 149 -12.36 3.27 6.92
CA ARG A 149 -12.15 4.18 8.05
C ARG A 149 -10.64 4.36 8.23
N ARG A 150 -10.11 5.49 7.77
CA ARG A 150 -8.72 5.85 8.09
C ARG A 150 -8.63 6.14 9.58
N ASP A 151 -7.70 5.49 10.24
CA ASP A 151 -7.33 5.85 11.61
C ASP A 151 -6.50 7.14 11.55
N ASP A 152 -7.17 8.28 11.70
CA ASP A 152 -6.54 9.61 11.69
C ASP A 152 -5.63 9.85 12.90
N SER A 153 -5.61 8.94 13.88
CA SER A 153 -4.69 9.01 15.04
C SER A 153 -3.22 8.97 14.61
N ARG A 154 -2.92 8.42 13.43
CA ARG A 154 -1.56 8.36 12.87
C ARG A 154 -1.10 9.67 12.19
N LEU A 155 -2.00 10.59 11.90
CA LEU A 155 -1.63 11.90 11.34
C LEU A 155 -1.24 12.91 12.41
N ALA A 156 -1.66 12.69 13.66
CA ALA A 156 -1.34 13.58 14.78
C ALA A 156 0.08 13.39 15.34
N SER A 157 0.74 12.25 15.05
CA SER A 157 2.09 11.94 15.53
C SER A 157 3.22 12.26 14.55
N ALA A 158 2.91 12.91 13.43
CA ALA A 158 3.86 13.31 12.37
C ALA A 158 4.11 14.83 12.31
N ARG A 159 3.94 15.54 13.44
CA ARG A 159 4.37 16.95 13.59
C ARG A 159 5.55 17.05 14.53
#